data_65152b5cf459804467c36de56f13d82d
#
_entry.id   65152b5cf459804467c36de56f13d82d
#
_cell.length_a   1.000
_cell.length_b   1.000
_cell.length_c   1.000
_cell.angle_alpha   90.00
_cell.angle_beta   90.00
_cell.angle_gamma   90.00
#
_symmetry.space_group_name_H-M   'P 1'
#
loop_
_entity.id
_entity.type
_entity.pdbx_description
1 polymer ?
#
loop_
_entity_poly.entity_id
_entity_poly.type
_entity_poly.pdbx_seq_one_letter_code
_entity_poly.pdbx_strand_id
1 'polypeptide(L)'
;MIDPAHTPQHLAPRLILAPMEGVVDAVMREQLTAIGGYERCVTEFVRVSQTVLPKRVFFRYAPELRQGGFTPSGTPVYLQLLGSHPELMAANAARAASLGAPGIDLNFGCPAKTVNRSQGGAVLLRSPKLIRSICEQVRDSVPERTPVTAKIRLGYDSDAQYE
;
A
#
# COMPACT_ATOMS: atom_id res chain seq x y z
N MET A 1 -17.45 -35.14 -15.87
CA MET A 1 -18.62 -34.26 -15.65
C MET A 1 -18.12 -33.11 -14.78
N ILE A 2 -17.93 -31.91 -15.34
CA ILE A 2 -17.39 -30.74 -14.64
C ILE A 2 -18.59 -30.10 -13.92
N ASP A 3 -18.48 -29.93 -12.61
CA ASP A 3 -19.50 -29.29 -11.77
C ASP A 3 -19.78 -27.86 -12.26
N PRO A 4 -21.01 -27.49 -12.68
CA PRO A 4 -21.35 -26.17 -13.16
C PRO A 4 -21.35 -25.09 -12.06
N ALA A 5 -21.14 -25.45 -10.77
CA ALA A 5 -21.08 -24.52 -9.65
C ALA A 5 -19.74 -23.78 -9.51
N HIS A 6 -18.72 -24.12 -10.31
CA HIS A 6 -17.39 -23.50 -10.30
C HIS A 6 -17.10 -22.68 -11.55
N THR A 7 -18.10 -22.00 -12.10
CA THR A 7 -17.82 -20.94 -13.08
C THR A 7 -17.17 -19.79 -12.32
N PRO A 8 -15.91 -19.41 -12.64
CA PRO A 8 -15.31 -18.21 -12.04
C PRO A 8 -16.24 -17.04 -12.34
N GLN A 9 -16.81 -16.42 -11.32
CA GLN A 9 -17.45 -15.12 -11.49
C GLN A 9 -16.38 -14.24 -12.14
N HIS A 10 -16.61 -13.81 -13.38
CA HIS A 10 -15.80 -12.81 -14.04
C HIS A 10 -15.86 -11.55 -13.18
N LEU A 11 -14.92 -11.42 -12.24
CA LEU A 11 -14.72 -10.20 -11.50
C LEU A 11 -14.41 -9.13 -12.55
N ALA A 12 -15.27 -8.14 -12.66
CA ALA A 12 -15.00 -6.98 -13.50
C ALA A 12 -13.59 -6.44 -13.16
N PRO A 13 -12.77 -6.06 -14.14
CA PRO A 13 -11.42 -5.59 -13.89
C PRO A 13 -11.47 -4.42 -12.92
N ARG A 14 -10.78 -4.57 -11.79
CA ARG A 14 -10.74 -3.54 -10.75
C ARG A 14 -9.67 -2.54 -11.12
N LEU A 15 -10.05 -1.28 -11.29
CA LEU A 15 -9.12 -0.20 -11.58
C LEU A 15 -8.62 0.41 -10.27
N ILE A 16 -7.30 0.37 -10.06
CA ILE A 16 -6.63 0.97 -8.90
C ILE A 16 -5.72 2.07 -9.39
N LEU A 17 -5.87 3.27 -8.84
CA LEU A 17 -4.90 4.35 -9.08
C LEU A 17 -3.63 4.05 -8.28
N ALA A 18 -2.59 3.63 -9.00
CA ALA A 18 -1.32 3.22 -8.42
C ALA A 18 -0.53 4.40 -7.84
N PRO A 19 0.25 4.18 -6.77
CA PRO A 19 1.12 5.21 -6.19
C PRO A 19 2.26 5.56 -7.15
N MET A 20 2.57 6.86 -7.25
CA MET A 20 3.70 7.35 -8.02
C MET A 20 4.30 8.57 -7.32
N GLU A 21 5.48 8.40 -6.72
CA GLU A 21 6.17 9.46 -5.96
C GLU A 21 6.43 10.69 -6.84
N GLY A 22 6.07 11.87 -6.33
CA GLY A 22 6.21 13.15 -7.03
C GLY A 22 5.20 13.40 -8.14
N VAL A 23 4.22 12.50 -8.34
CA VAL A 23 3.21 12.61 -9.41
C VAL A 23 1.80 12.47 -8.87
N VAL A 24 1.50 11.37 -8.16
CA VAL A 24 0.14 11.07 -7.69
C VAL A 24 -0.02 11.56 -6.23
N ASP A 25 0.02 12.88 -6.08
CA ASP A 25 -0.31 13.55 -4.83
C ASP A 25 -1.83 13.61 -4.57
N ALA A 26 -2.26 14.31 -3.52
CA ALA A 26 -3.67 14.41 -3.17
C ALA A 26 -4.50 15.12 -4.26
N VAL A 27 -3.94 16.13 -4.91
CA VAL A 27 -4.63 16.88 -5.99
C VAL A 27 -4.83 15.97 -7.20
N MET A 28 -3.80 15.24 -7.61
CA MET A 28 -3.89 14.31 -8.72
C MET A 28 -4.87 13.16 -8.41
N ARG A 29 -4.88 12.63 -7.18
CA ARG A 29 -5.87 11.62 -6.76
C ARG A 29 -7.30 12.17 -6.86
N GLU A 30 -7.55 13.39 -6.36
CA GLU A 30 -8.85 14.04 -6.48
C GLU A 30 -9.30 14.14 -7.93
N GLN A 31 -8.46 14.70 -8.81
CA GLN A 31 -8.79 14.94 -10.22
C GLN A 31 -9.04 13.62 -10.97
N LEU A 32 -8.18 12.63 -10.81
CA LEU A 32 -8.34 11.36 -11.52
C LEU A 32 -9.54 10.56 -11.01
N THR A 33 -9.78 10.53 -9.70
CA THR A 33 -10.93 9.78 -9.15
C THR A 33 -12.26 10.47 -9.43
N ALA A 34 -12.28 11.78 -9.70
CA ALA A 34 -13.48 12.50 -10.16
C ALA A 34 -13.97 12.02 -11.54
N ILE A 35 -13.08 11.46 -12.39
CA ILE A 35 -13.46 10.83 -13.65
C ILE A 35 -14.30 9.56 -13.41
N GLY A 36 -14.09 8.91 -12.26
CA GLY A 36 -14.80 7.70 -11.85
C GLY A 36 -14.10 6.40 -12.27
N GLY A 37 -14.71 5.27 -11.88
CA GLY A 37 -14.23 3.93 -12.25
C GLY A 37 -13.11 3.37 -11.38
N TYR A 38 -12.55 4.13 -10.46
CA TYR A 38 -11.54 3.63 -9.54
C TYR A 38 -12.17 2.97 -8.31
N GLU A 39 -11.74 1.75 -8.01
CA GLU A 39 -12.11 1.05 -6.77
C GLU A 39 -11.45 1.68 -5.55
N ARG A 40 -10.18 2.06 -5.71
CA ARG A 40 -9.37 2.76 -4.71
C ARG A 40 -8.20 3.48 -5.35
N CYS A 41 -7.61 4.38 -4.61
CA CYS A 41 -6.31 4.95 -4.92
C CYS A 41 -5.32 4.68 -3.78
N VAL A 42 -4.02 4.77 -4.09
CA VAL A 42 -2.94 4.53 -3.14
C VAL A 42 -2.04 5.77 -3.09
N THR A 43 -1.67 6.20 -1.89
CA THR A 43 -0.81 7.38 -1.72
C THR A 43 0.61 7.11 -2.20
N GLU A 44 1.36 8.18 -2.44
CA GLU A 44 2.82 8.10 -2.42
C GLU A 44 3.27 7.43 -1.12
N PHE A 45 4.43 6.75 -1.14
CA PHE A 45 4.85 6.01 0.04
C PHE A 45 5.34 6.91 1.18
N VAL A 46 4.91 6.60 2.37
CA VAL A 46 5.46 7.12 3.62
C VAL A 46 6.66 6.25 4.02
N ARG A 47 7.85 6.87 4.09
CA ARG A 47 9.06 6.13 4.48
C ARG A 47 9.11 5.91 5.99
N VAL A 48 9.17 4.65 6.39
CA VAL A 48 9.37 4.20 7.78
C VAL A 48 10.82 3.74 7.94
N SER A 49 11.59 4.41 8.80
CA SER A 49 13.01 4.10 9.00
C SER A 49 13.39 3.77 10.44
N GLN A 50 13.17 4.68 11.38
CA GLN A 50 13.72 4.55 12.74
C GLN A 50 12.69 4.73 13.87
N THR A 51 11.51 5.29 13.58
CA THR A 51 10.53 5.65 14.60
C THR A 51 9.11 5.47 14.11
N VAL A 52 8.18 5.48 15.08
CA VAL A 52 6.75 5.69 14.78
C VAL A 52 6.56 7.17 14.43
N LEU A 53 6.12 7.41 13.21
CA LEU A 53 6.01 8.75 12.64
C LEU A 53 4.88 9.55 13.31
N PRO A 54 5.05 10.87 13.49
CA PRO A 54 4.00 11.72 14.02
C PRO A 54 2.85 11.88 13.01
N LYS A 55 1.62 12.07 13.50
CA LYS A 55 0.39 12.18 12.68
C LYS A 55 0.50 13.20 11.53
N ARG A 56 1.27 14.28 11.71
CA ARG A 56 1.46 15.30 10.66
C ARG A 56 2.07 14.73 9.37
N VAL A 57 2.91 13.68 9.48
CA VAL A 57 3.50 13.03 8.31
C VAL A 57 2.42 12.31 7.51
N PHE A 58 1.55 11.55 8.17
CA PHE A 58 0.44 10.87 7.50
C PHE A 58 -0.51 11.86 6.82
N PHE A 59 -0.87 12.95 7.49
CA PHE A 59 -1.72 13.99 6.90
C PHE A 59 -1.07 14.78 5.76
N ARG A 60 0.26 14.75 5.65
CA ARG A 60 0.96 15.34 4.51
C ARG A 60 0.78 14.49 3.25
N TYR A 61 0.91 13.18 3.36
CA TYR A 61 0.78 12.24 2.24
C TYR A 61 -0.67 11.89 1.91
N ALA A 62 -1.52 11.89 2.92
CA ALA A 62 -2.94 11.57 2.83
C ALA A 62 -3.77 12.62 3.60
N PRO A 63 -3.92 13.86 3.09
CA PRO A 63 -4.79 14.87 3.73
C PRO A 63 -6.24 14.41 3.81
N GLU A 64 -6.67 13.48 2.95
CA GLU A 64 -7.97 12.83 2.93
C GLU A 64 -8.32 12.16 4.27
N LEU A 65 -7.34 11.74 5.07
CA LEU A 65 -7.57 11.20 6.42
C LEU A 65 -8.31 12.15 7.35
N ARG A 66 -8.28 13.46 7.08
CA ARG A 66 -9.05 14.46 7.83
C ARG A 66 -10.54 14.43 7.51
N GLN A 67 -10.91 13.76 6.43
CA GLN A 67 -12.27 13.66 5.90
C GLN A 67 -12.70 12.19 5.75
N GLY A 68 -12.18 11.31 6.63
CA GLY A 68 -12.56 9.90 6.65
C GLY A 68 -11.75 8.98 5.72
N GLY A 69 -10.71 9.50 5.04
CA GLY A 69 -9.82 8.69 4.19
C GLY A 69 -10.33 8.47 2.76
N PHE A 70 -11.23 9.33 2.28
CA PHE A 70 -11.80 9.24 0.94
C PHE A 70 -11.51 10.51 0.15
N THR A 71 -11.38 10.39 -1.17
CA THR A 71 -11.38 11.54 -2.07
C THR A 71 -12.77 12.19 -2.08
N PRO A 72 -12.92 13.44 -2.56
CA PRO A 72 -14.24 14.07 -2.68
C PRO A 72 -15.25 13.26 -3.54
N SER A 73 -14.77 12.46 -4.48
CA SER A 73 -15.60 11.54 -5.28
C SER A 73 -15.98 10.24 -4.56
N GLY A 74 -15.56 10.06 -3.30
CA GLY A 74 -15.89 8.88 -2.50
C GLY A 74 -14.94 7.69 -2.72
N THR A 75 -13.84 7.85 -3.44
CA THR A 75 -12.86 6.77 -3.66
C THR A 75 -11.97 6.61 -2.43
N PRO A 76 -11.85 5.40 -1.84
CA PRO A 76 -11.00 5.17 -0.67
C PRO A 76 -9.52 5.34 -0.99
N VAL A 77 -8.79 5.97 -0.06
CA VAL A 77 -7.37 6.27 -0.18
C VAL A 77 -6.57 5.36 0.75
N TYR A 78 -5.90 4.36 0.20
CA TYR A 78 -5.02 3.49 0.95
C TYR A 78 -3.68 4.19 1.20
N LEU A 79 -3.21 4.15 2.43
CA LEU A 79 -1.93 4.75 2.78
C LEU A 79 -0.80 3.76 2.56
N GLN A 80 0.15 4.11 1.69
CA GLN A 80 1.30 3.26 1.39
C GLN A 80 2.46 3.52 2.35
N LEU A 81 3.01 2.42 2.92
CA LEU A 81 4.21 2.43 3.75
C LEU A 81 5.38 1.77 3.01
N LEU A 82 6.58 2.30 3.22
CA LEU A 82 7.83 1.75 2.71
C LEU A 82 8.86 1.67 3.84
N GLY A 83 9.39 0.48 4.08
CA GLY A 83 10.39 0.22 5.12
C GLY A 83 10.76 -1.24 5.17
N SER A 84 11.72 -1.59 6.03
CA SER A 84 12.28 -2.94 6.17
C SER A 84 12.23 -3.50 7.60
N HIS A 85 11.81 -2.72 8.57
CA HIS A 85 11.73 -3.15 9.97
C HIS A 85 10.29 -3.57 10.32
N PRO A 86 10.01 -4.88 10.52
CA PRO A 86 8.64 -5.38 10.70
C PRO A 86 7.88 -4.67 11.83
N GLU A 87 8.51 -4.52 13.00
CA GLU A 87 7.90 -3.87 14.17
C GLU A 87 7.55 -2.39 13.92
N LEU A 88 8.45 -1.65 13.27
CA LEU A 88 8.22 -0.24 12.92
C LEU A 88 7.16 -0.10 11.82
N MET A 89 7.15 -1.01 10.85
CA MET A 89 6.11 -1.07 9.83
C MET A 89 4.74 -1.32 10.46
N ALA A 90 4.64 -2.30 11.37
CA ALA A 90 3.43 -2.61 12.11
C ALA A 90 2.94 -1.42 12.95
N ALA A 91 3.83 -0.79 13.72
CA ALA A 91 3.47 0.35 14.57
C ALA A 91 3.00 1.58 13.75
N ASN A 92 3.61 1.81 12.57
CA ASN A 92 3.18 2.89 11.67
C ASN A 92 1.87 2.56 10.95
N ALA A 93 1.63 1.28 10.61
CA ALA A 93 0.36 0.82 10.05
C ALA A 93 -0.78 0.98 11.07
N ALA A 94 -0.57 0.55 12.32
CA ALA A 94 -1.53 0.76 13.41
C ALA A 94 -1.85 2.25 13.61
N ARG A 95 -0.81 3.10 13.55
CA ARG A 95 -0.99 4.56 13.62
C ARG A 95 -1.83 5.07 12.45
N ALA A 96 -1.55 4.67 11.22
CA ALA A 96 -2.31 5.07 10.04
C ALA A 96 -3.79 4.63 10.15
N ALA A 97 -4.03 3.39 10.56
CA ALA A 97 -5.38 2.86 10.79
C ALA A 97 -6.12 3.66 11.88
N SER A 98 -5.44 4.02 12.98
CA SER A 98 -6.02 4.86 14.05
C SER A 98 -6.36 6.28 13.60
N LEU A 99 -5.75 6.77 12.52
CA LEU A 99 -6.06 8.06 11.89
C LEU A 99 -7.16 7.96 10.83
N GLY A 100 -7.76 6.79 10.64
CA GLY A 100 -8.88 6.57 9.74
C GLY A 100 -8.48 6.14 8.33
N ALA A 101 -7.27 5.60 8.11
CA ALA A 101 -6.90 5.06 6.80
C ALA A 101 -7.84 3.88 6.42
N PRO A 102 -8.54 3.94 5.27
CA PRO A 102 -9.43 2.87 4.82
C PRO A 102 -8.70 1.56 4.52
N GLY A 103 -7.41 1.64 4.23
CA GLY A 103 -6.54 0.49 3.99
C GLY A 103 -5.06 0.88 4.09
N ILE A 104 -4.22 -0.13 4.27
CA ILE A 104 -2.76 0.00 4.29
C ILE A 104 -2.20 -0.73 3.07
N ASP A 105 -1.26 -0.08 2.38
CA ASP A 105 -0.51 -0.71 1.29
C ASP A 105 0.98 -0.77 1.63
N LEU A 106 1.65 -1.85 1.22
CA LEU A 106 3.07 -2.06 1.47
C LEU A 106 3.86 -1.98 0.16
N ASN A 107 4.95 -1.19 0.15
CA ASN A 107 5.77 -1.02 -1.03
C ASN A 107 6.98 -1.97 -1.02
N PHE A 108 6.91 -3.01 -1.86
CA PHE A 108 8.02 -3.92 -2.16
C PHE A 108 8.43 -3.85 -3.65
N GLY A 109 8.11 -2.72 -4.31
CA GLY A 109 8.33 -2.59 -5.75
C GLY A 109 9.14 -1.38 -6.19
N CYS A 110 9.45 -0.41 -5.30
CA CYS A 110 10.20 0.79 -5.68
C CYS A 110 11.64 0.44 -6.09
N PRO A 111 12.07 0.75 -7.35
CA PRO A 111 13.40 0.43 -7.84
C PRO A 111 14.44 1.52 -7.55
N ALA A 112 14.04 2.64 -6.94
CA ALA A 112 14.93 3.79 -6.74
C ALA A 112 16.17 3.41 -5.93
N LYS A 113 17.35 3.79 -6.42
CA LYS A 113 18.64 3.47 -5.77
C LYS A 113 18.71 3.94 -4.32
N THR A 114 18.16 5.12 -4.02
CA THR A 114 18.09 5.70 -2.68
C THR A 114 17.22 4.88 -1.72
N VAL A 115 16.13 4.29 -2.23
CA VAL A 115 15.23 3.42 -1.49
C VAL A 115 15.91 2.07 -1.22
N ASN A 116 16.50 1.47 -2.26
CA ASN A 116 17.15 0.17 -2.16
C ASN A 116 18.40 0.20 -1.26
N ARG A 117 19.18 1.29 -1.27
CA ARG A 117 20.30 1.48 -0.33
C ARG A 117 19.86 1.50 1.13
N SER A 118 18.62 1.93 1.41
CA SER A 118 17.99 1.91 2.73
C SER A 118 17.28 0.59 3.02
N GLN A 119 17.56 -0.47 2.25
CA GLN A 119 16.97 -1.80 2.35
C GLN A 119 15.44 -1.81 2.27
N GLY A 120 14.84 -0.85 1.54
CA GLY A 120 13.39 -0.77 1.31
C GLY A 120 13.03 -0.98 -0.16
N GLY A 121 11.74 -1.14 -0.44
CA GLY A 121 11.24 -1.31 -1.80
C GLY A 121 11.63 -2.63 -2.45
N ALA A 122 11.99 -2.60 -3.74
CA ALA A 122 12.20 -3.80 -4.54
C ALA A 122 13.34 -4.72 -4.05
N VAL A 123 14.37 -4.18 -3.39
CA VAL A 123 15.48 -4.99 -2.86
C VAL A 123 15.02 -6.04 -1.84
N LEU A 124 13.88 -5.81 -1.18
CA LEU A 124 13.31 -6.76 -0.22
C LEU A 124 12.87 -8.08 -0.89
N LEU A 125 12.63 -8.09 -2.20
CA LEU A 125 12.32 -9.32 -2.95
C LEU A 125 13.44 -10.36 -2.87
N ARG A 126 14.67 -9.96 -2.55
CA ARG A 126 15.77 -10.89 -2.23
C ARG A 126 15.63 -11.58 -0.87
N SER A 127 14.68 -11.13 -0.05
CA SER A 127 14.46 -11.62 1.32
C SER A 127 12.98 -11.94 1.57
N PRO A 128 12.41 -12.99 0.96
CA PRO A 128 10.98 -13.33 1.09
C PRO A 128 10.55 -13.55 2.54
N LYS A 129 11.44 -14.10 3.39
CA LYS A 129 11.16 -14.28 4.83
C LYS A 129 10.92 -12.94 5.54
N LEU A 130 11.67 -11.89 5.16
CA LEU A 130 11.49 -10.56 5.74
C LEU A 130 10.18 -9.92 5.26
N ILE A 131 9.85 -10.05 3.96
CA ILE A 131 8.56 -9.60 3.42
C ILE A 131 7.42 -10.28 4.18
N ARG A 132 7.48 -11.59 4.35
CA ARG A 132 6.48 -12.35 5.10
C ARG A 132 6.32 -11.81 6.53
N SER A 133 7.43 -11.63 7.25
CA SER A 133 7.39 -11.09 8.62
C SER A 133 6.80 -9.68 8.68
N ILE A 134 7.10 -8.81 7.71
CA ILE A 134 6.49 -7.47 7.61
C ILE A 134 4.97 -7.61 7.39
N CYS A 135 4.54 -8.44 6.45
CA CYS A 135 3.13 -8.62 6.14
C CYS A 135 2.34 -9.16 7.34
N GLU A 136 2.86 -10.19 8.01
CA GLU A 136 2.25 -10.79 9.19
C GLU A 136 2.10 -9.77 10.31
N GLN A 137 3.19 -9.08 10.70
CA GLN A 137 3.14 -8.12 11.79
C GLN A 137 2.26 -6.90 11.46
N VAL A 138 2.26 -6.41 10.22
CA VAL A 138 1.37 -5.34 9.80
C VAL A 138 -0.08 -5.82 9.85
N ARG A 139 -0.38 -7.03 9.36
CA ARG A 139 -1.74 -7.57 9.40
C ARG A 139 -2.26 -7.66 10.85
N ASP A 140 -1.44 -8.16 11.76
CA ASP A 140 -1.79 -8.33 13.16
C ASP A 140 -1.95 -6.99 13.91
N SER A 141 -1.28 -5.93 13.43
CA SER A 141 -1.28 -4.62 14.08
C SER A 141 -2.48 -3.73 13.74
N VAL A 142 -3.22 -4.03 12.69
CA VAL A 142 -4.36 -3.24 12.25
C VAL A 142 -5.68 -4.01 12.39
N PRO A 143 -6.83 -3.31 12.55
CA PRO A 143 -8.12 -3.98 12.66
C PRO A 143 -8.38 -4.94 11.48
N GLU A 144 -9.06 -6.05 11.71
CA GLU A 144 -9.38 -7.05 10.69
C GLU A 144 -10.11 -6.43 9.49
N ARG A 145 -11.01 -5.50 9.74
CA ARG A 145 -11.75 -4.76 8.71
C ARG A 145 -10.88 -3.82 7.85
N THR A 146 -9.64 -3.52 8.27
CA THR A 146 -8.72 -2.66 7.50
C THR A 146 -7.92 -3.52 6.55
N PRO A 147 -8.16 -3.47 5.22
CA PRO A 147 -7.40 -4.25 4.26
C PRO A 147 -5.91 -3.92 4.32
N VAL A 148 -5.07 -4.95 4.16
CA VAL A 148 -3.63 -4.82 3.96
C VAL A 148 -3.31 -5.37 2.58
N THR A 149 -2.69 -4.55 1.73
CA THR A 149 -2.28 -4.90 0.38
C THR A 149 -0.78 -4.70 0.21
N ALA A 150 -0.20 -5.28 -0.82
CA ALA A 150 1.21 -5.09 -1.13
C ALA A 150 1.39 -4.87 -2.64
N LYS A 151 2.21 -3.88 -3.00
CA LYS A 151 2.67 -3.66 -4.36
C LYS A 151 4.07 -4.24 -4.51
N ILE A 152 4.18 -5.28 -5.34
CA ILE A 152 5.43 -6.02 -5.59
C ILE A 152 5.81 -5.95 -7.07
N ARG A 153 7.03 -6.40 -7.39
CA ARG A 153 7.47 -6.76 -8.75
C ARG A 153 7.54 -8.27 -8.88
N LEU A 154 7.60 -8.78 -10.11
CA LEU A 154 7.76 -10.21 -10.38
C LEU A 154 9.09 -10.79 -9.86
N GLY A 155 10.10 -9.93 -9.68
CA GLY A 155 11.39 -10.28 -9.10
C GLY A 155 12.30 -9.05 -9.00
N TYR A 156 13.51 -9.23 -8.42
CA TYR A 156 14.50 -8.15 -8.30
C TYR A 156 15.57 -8.27 -9.39
N ASP A 157 16.31 -9.38 -9.43
CA ASP A 157 17.35 -9.66 -10.43
C ASP A 157 16.81 -10.47 -11.62
N SER A 158 15.79 -11.28 -11.39
CA SER A 158 15.07 -12.09 -12.37
C SER A 158 13.66 -12.37 -11.88
N ASP A 159 12.81 -12.90 -12.74
CA ASP A 159 11.45 -13.35 -12.44
C ASP A 159 11.38 -14.84 -12.04
N ALA A 160 12.52 -15.50 -11.89
CA ALA A 160 12.60 -16.94 -11.58
C ALA A 160 11.98 -17.34 -10.23
N GLN A 161 11.62 -16.37 -9.37
CA GLN A 161 10.93 -16.60 -8.09
C GLN A 161 9.41 -16.49 -8.19
N TYR A 162 8.88 -16.31 -9.41
CA TYR A 162 7.45 -16.10 -9.62
C TYR A 162 6.66 -17.42 -9.74
N GLU A 163 7.35 -18.57 -9.89
CA GLU A 163 6.74 -19.91 -10.01
C GLU A 163 6.20 -20.44 -8.68
#